data_bfeaee0cba0b6abc62de69088ab2d6ad
#
_entry.id   bfeaee0cba0b6abc62de69088ab2d6ad
#
_cell.length_a   1.000
_cell.length_b   1.000
_cell.length_c   1.000
_cell.angle_alpha   90.00
_cell.angle_beta   90.00
_cell.angle_gamma   90.00
#
_symmetry.space_group_name_H-M   'P 1'
#
loop_
_entity.id
_entity.type
_entity.pdbx_description
1 polymer ?
#
loop_
_entity_poly.entity_id
_entity_poly.type
_entity_poly.pdbx_seq_one_letter_code
_entity_poly.pdbx_strand_id
1 'polypeptide(L)'
;MKRTAFICLLVLSLTLGGCSSSLTGEYVWEQDHNIPSAPNSGQAIVASDYTQLVKVLSEYIEKGTEVFTVSVGQYDRSMLERDVETAVKYVRATNPIAAYAVSGVASQIGTVGGETVLVFQVQYLHGQDEINSIVTVANNEEARQAIGMALNACSSGIVLRIESYEEEDFLLAAEQYAMQFPQYVMETPQVSINSYPKTGTSRVMEIRFTYVNNRESLLDMQAQVLTVFDASLNMVSFAGTTREKFQQMYVLLMERFQRYTIGTSSTTPAYSLLLHGVGDSRAFAIVYAAMCHEAGLDCQIVAGTKGGKIWYWNIVNIDGYYYHVDLIRSKNDGALRLMTDQIVNEGYVWDFSAYPPCTG
;
A
#
# COMPACT_ATOMS: atom_id res chain seq x y z
N MET A 1 -13.58 -70.82 6.96
CA MET A 1 -13.28 -70.96 8.43
C MET A 1 -13.16 -69.54 8.94
N LYS A 2 -14.22 -69.06 9.64
CA LYS A 2 -14.31 -68.74 11.09
C LYS A 2 -13.23 -67.71 11.50
N ARG A 3 -13.49 -66.47 12.00
CA ARG A 3 -14.44 -66.10 13.09
C ARG A 3 -14.70 -64.59 13.08
N THR A 4 -15.95 -64.26 13.23
CA THR A 4 -16.60 -63.11 13.82
C THR A 4 -15.91 -62.51 15.04
N ALA A 5 -15.84 -61.17 15.12
CA ALA A 5 -15.81 -60.46 16.39
C ALA A 5 -16.72 -59.23 16.28
N PHE A 6 -17.78 -59.26 17.06
CA PHE A 6 -18.74 -58.24 17.38
C PHE A 6 -18.05 -57.21 18.27
N ILE A 7 -18.16 -55.91 17.92
CA ILE A 7 -17.92 -54.83 18.89
C ILE A 7 -19.11 -53.88 18.86
N CYS A 8 -19.73 -53.75 20.04
CA CYS A 8 -20.91 -52.97 20.34
C CYS A 8 -20.76 -51.50 20.00
N LEU A 9 -21.73 -50.99 19.27
CA LEU A 9 -21.97 -49.57 19.06
C LEU A 9 -22.74 -49.02 20.27
N LEU A 10 -22.10 -48.24 21.12
CA LEU A 10 -22.76 -47.48 22.19
C LEU A 10 -23.11 -46.12 21.60
N VAL A 11 -24.40 -45.96 21.26
CA VAL A 11 -24.98 -44.67 20.84
C VAL A 11 -25.27 -43.89 22.10
N LEU A 12 -24.43 -42.85 22.35
CA LEU A 12 -24.70 -41.84 23.37
C LEU A 12 -25.32 -40.63 22.68
N SER A 13 -26.65 -40.55 22.72
CA SER A 13 -27.44 -39.41 22.28
C SER A 13 -27.27 -38.25 23.28
N LEU A 14 -26.40 -37.31 23.00
CA LEU A 14 -26.37 -36.01 23.66
C LEU A 14 -27.27 -35.04 22.88
N THR A 15 -28.46 -34.82 23.41
CA THR A 15 -29.33 -33.72 23.05
C THR A 15 -28.74 -32.42 23.55
N LEU A 16 -28.04 -31.70 22.67
CA LEU A 16 -27.68 -30.32 22.91
C LEU A 16 -28.84 -29.43 22.46
N GLY A 17 -29.65 -29.03 23.46
CA GLY A 17 -30.56 -27.90 23.30
C GLY A 17 -29.77 -26.64 23.03
N GLY A 18 -29.72 -26.22 21.76
CA GLY A 18 -29.14 -24.98 21.37
C GLY A 18 -30.07 -23.83 21.74
N CYS A 19 -29.77 -23.12 22.82
CA CYS A 19 -30.28 -21.75 23.00
C CYS A 19 -29.59 -20.87 21.99
N SER A 20 -30.32 -20.43 20.94
CA SER A 20 -29.96 -19.30 20.13
C SER A 20 -30.14 -18.03 20.96
N SER A 21 -29.13 -17.64 21.74
CA SER A 21 -29.03 -16.30 22.28
C SER A 21 -28.42 -15.41 21.17
N SER A 22 -29.28 -14.56 20.62
CA SER A 22 -28.87 -13.41 19.83
C SER A 22 -27.82 -12.61 20.62
N LEU A 23 -26.59 -12.60 20.14
CA LEU A 23 -25.53 -11.74 20.67
C LEU A 23 -25.78 -10.27 20.26
N THR A 24 -26.83 -9.68 20.81
CA THR A 24 -26.92 -8.25 21.08
C THR A 24 -26.48 -8.09 22.52
N GLY A 25 -25.19 -8.25 22.77
CA GLY A 25 -24.64 -8.06 24.09
C GLY A 25 -24.52 -6.57 24.40
N GLU A 26 -25.56 -5.99 25.00
CA GLU A 26 -25.36 -4.92 25.95
C GLU A 26 -24.51 -5.52 27.07
N TYR A 27 -23.22 -5.19 27.11
CA TYR A 27 -22.37 -5.47 28.26
C TYR A 27 -22.84 -4.54 29.39
N VAL A 28 -23.69 -5.05 30.29
CA VAL A 28 -23.94 -4.44 31.59
C VAL A 28 -22.72 -4.78 32.45
N TRP A 29 -21.83 -3.80 32.64
CA TRP A 29 -20.72 -3.91 33.58
C TRP A 29 -21.32 -3.91 35.02
N GLU A 30 -21.02 -4.94 35.80
CA GLU A 30 -21.19 -4.86 37.24
C GLU A 30 -20.42 -3.64 37.77
N GLN A 31 -21.09 -2.83 38.57
CA GLN A 31 -20.52 -1.63 39.20
C GLN A 31 -19.49 -2.05 40.26
N ASP A 32 -18.23 -2.13 39.83
CA ASP A 32 -17.13 -2.00 40.77
C ASP A 32 -16.99 -0.52 41.14
N HIS A 33 -17.20 -0.20 42.43
CA HIS A 33 -17.15 1.17 42.94
C HIS A 33 -15.76 1.81 42.99
N ASN A 34 -14.81 1.31 42.24
CA ASN A 34 -13.49 1.91 42.09
C ASN A 34 -13.41 2.68 40.77
N ILE A 35 -13.68 3.99 40.82
CA ILE A 35 -13.31 4.91 39.75
C ILE A 35 -11.78 4.84 39.62
N PRO A 36 -11.21 4.44 38.47
CA PRO A 36 -9.78 4.49 38.25
C PRO A 36 -9.31 5.93 38.49
N SER A 37 -8.37 6.14 39.41
CA SER A 37 -7.79 7.44 39.64
C SER A 37 -7.05 7.87 38.36
N ALA A 38 -7.56 8.93 37.69
CA ALA A 38 -6.89 9.50 36.54
C ALA A 38 -5.47 9.91 36.93
N PRO A 39 -4.46 9.65 36.10
CA PRO A 39 -3.12 10.16 36.37
C PRO A 39 -3.16 11.68 36.42
N ASN A 40 -2.61 12.25 37.51
CA ASN A 40 -2.48 13.67 37.74
C ASN A 40 -1.62 14.33 36.65
N SER A 41 -2.20 14.83 35.59
CA SER A 41 -1.56 15.75 34.64
C SER A 41 -2.24 17.12 34.74
N GLY A 42 -1.50 18.07 35.17
CA GLY A 42 -1.78 19.36 35.74
C GLY A 42 -2.62 20.41 34.98
N GLN A 43 -3.61 20.08 34.17
CA GLN A 43 -4.67 20.99 33.75
C GLN A 43 -5.95 20.19 33.59
N ALA A 44 -7.04 20.65 34.27
CA ALA A 44 -8.35 20.05 34.09
C ALA A 44 -8.81 20.23 32.64
N ILE A 45 -9.03 19.13 31.93
CA ILE A 45 -9.59 19.13 30.59
C ILE A 45 -11.06 19.46 30.73
N VAL A 46 -11.53 20.53 30.08
CA VAL A 46 -12.89 21.04 30.22
C VAL A 46 -13.63 20.93 28.91
N ALA A 47 -14.87 20.46 28.95
CA ALA A 47 -15.81 20.57 27.84
C ALA A 47 -17.11 21.18 28.35
N SER A 48 -17.50 22.33 27.80
CA SER A 48 -18.72 23.04 28.16
C SER A 48 -19.87 22.83 27.17
N ASP A 49 -19.58 22.28 26.02
CA ASP A 49 -20.51 22.00 24.93
C ASP A 49 -20.12 20.82 24.08
N TYR A 50 -21.01 20.42 23.17
CA TYR A 50 -20.81 19.28 22.25
C TYR A 50 -19.54 19.40 21.38
N THR A 51 -19.25 20.61 20.88
CA THR A 51 -18.09 20.81 19.99
C THR A 51 -16.77 20.60 20.73
N GLN A 52 -16.68 21.10 21.97
CA GLN A 52 -15.51 20.88 22.81
C GLN A 52 -15.40 19.44 23.23
N LEU A 53 -16.50 18.74 23.51
CA LEU A 53 -16.51 17.32 23.83
C LEU A 53 -15.97 16.48 22.67
N VAL A 54 -16.42 16.71 21.44
CA VAL A 54 -15.93 16.05 20.22
C VAL A 54 -14.44 16.32 20.03
N LYS A 55 -14.00 17.56 20.23
CA LYS A 55 -12.58 17.95 20.09
C LYS A 55 -11.70 17.22 21.10
N VAL A 56 -12.06 17.24 22.36
CA VAL A 56 -11.30 16.58 23.44
C VAL A 56 -11.24 15.07 23.19
N LEU A 57 -12.37 14.45 22.87
CA LEU A 57 -12.42 13.00 22.58
C LEU A 57 -11.51 12.64 21.40
N SER A 58 -11.54 13.42 20.32
CA SER A 58 -10.67 13.22 19.17
C SER A 58 -9.18 13.34 19.53
N GLU A 59 -8.80 14.40 20.26
CA GLU A 59 -7.40 14.64 20.64
C GLU A 59 -6.82 13.53 21.54
N TYR A 60 -7.62 12.99 22.47
CA TYR A 60 -7.15 11.91 23.35
C TYR A 60 -7.07 10.56 22.65
N ILE A 61 -8.01 10.29 21.73
CA ILE A 61 -7.95 9.10 20.88
C ILE A 61 -6.74 9.16 19.96
N GLU A 62 -6.44 10.30 19.33
CA GLU A 62 -5.28 10.47 18.47
C GLU A 62 -3.94 10.28 19.19
N LYS A 63 -3.93 10.58 20.51
CA LYS A 63 -2.77 10.33 21.38
C LYS A 63 -2.68 8.87 21.86
N GLY A 64 -3.67 8.03 21.52
CA GLY A 64 -3.74 6.65 21.99
C GLY A 64 -4.00 6.52 23.50
N THR A 65 -4.63 7.50 24.13
CA THR A 65 -4.87 7.50 25.57
C THR A 65 -6.02 6.57 25.93
N GLU A 66 -5.77 5.55 26.74
CA GLU A 66 -6.78 4.55 27.11
C GLU A 66 -7.81 5.08 28.11
N VAL A 67 -7.39 5.88 29.10
CA VAL A 67 -8.26 6.42 30.14
C VAL A 67 -7.99 7.91 30.34
N PHE A 68 -9.02 8.73 30.29
CA PHE A 68 -8.93 10.16 30.57
C PHE A 68 -10.21 10.72 31.15
N THR A 69 -10.10 11.85 31.85
CA THR A 69 -11.20 12.52 32.54
C THR A 69 -11.39 13.92 31.99
N VAL A 70 -12.66 14.28 31.75
CA VAL A 70 -13.08 15.60 31.22
C VAL A 70 -14.01 16.24 32.23
N SER A 71 -13.69 17.47 32.70
CA SER A 71 -14.62 18.28 33.53
C SER A 71 -15.77 18.77 32.67
N VAL A 72 -16.99 18.55 33.10
CA VAL A 72 -18.24 18.94 32.44
C VAL A 72 -19.13 19.75 33.37
N GLY A 73 -18.53 20.43 34.37
CA GLY A 73 -19.26 21.18 35.37
C GLY A 73 -20.15 22.32 34.83
N GLN A 74 -19.81 22.85 33.64
CA GLN A 74 -20.54 23.89 32.93
C GLN A 74 -21.45 23.38 31.81
N TYR A 75 -21.48 22.05 31.61
CA TYR A 75 -22.28 21.41 30.54
C TYR A 75 -23.77 21.36 30.96
N ASP A 76 -24.69 21.52 29.99
CA ASP A 76 -26.10 21.29 30.23
C ASP A 76 -26.35 19.82 30.54
N ARG A 77 -26.66 19.52 31.81
CA ARG A 77 -26.89 18.16 32.31
C ARG A 77 -28.01 17.42 31.60
N SER A 78 -29.02 18.13 31.09
CA SER A 78 -30.14 17.51 30.36
C SER A 78 -29.73 16.94 28.99
N MET A 79 -28.62 17.44 28.44
CA MET A 79 -28.10 17.07 27.12
C MET A 79 -26.91 16.14 27.21
N LEU A 80 -26.21 16.11 28.34
CA LEU A 80 -24.88 15.50 28.50
C LEU A 80 -24.82 14.05 28.04
N GLU A 81 -25.72 13.21 28.53
CA GLU A 81 -25.71 11.76 28.22
C GLU A 81 -25.91 11.50 26.73
N ARG A 82 -26.91 12.14 26.11
CA ARG A 82 -27.17 12.05 24.67
C ARG A 82 -25.99 12.57 23.83
N ASP A 83 -25.41 13.67 24.26
CA ASP A 83 -24.32 14.33 23.52
C ASP A 83 -23.04 13.51 23.62
N VAL A 84 -22.76 12.84 24.73
CA VAL A 84 -21.66 11.90 24.89
C VAL A 84 -21.81 10.73 23.92
N GLU A 85 -22.97 10.08 23.88
CA GLU A 85 -23.22 8.97 22.95
C GLU A 85 -23.07 9.41 21.49
N THR A 86 -23.61 10.59 21.16
CA THR A 86 -23.51 11.16 19.81
C THR A 86 -22.07 11.51 19.43
N ALA A 87 -21.31 12.09 20.36
CA ALA A 87 -19.89 12.46 20.14
C ALA A 87 -19.03 11.21 19.92
N VAL A 88 -19.21 10.16 20.71
CA VAL A 88 -18.50 8.89 20.53
C VAL A 88 -18.80 8.29 19.15
N LYS A 89 -20.06 8.21 18.75
CA LYS A 89 -20.45 7.70 17.42
C LYS A 89 -19.84 8.57 16.30
N TYR A 90 -19.93 9.88 16.45
CA TYR A 90 -19.39 10.84 15.47
C TYR A 90 -17.87 10.71 15.31
N VAL A 91 -17.12 10.73 16.41
CA VAL A 91 -15.65 10.64 16.37
C VAL A 91 -15.22 9.30 15.78
N ARG A 92 -15.82 8.18 16.18
CA ARG A 92 -15.51 6.86 15.60
C ARG A 92 -15.83 6.75 14.11
N ALA A 93 -16.80 7.51 13.62
CA ALA A 93 -17.18 7.50 12.21
C ALA A 93 -16.37 8.46 11.33
N THR A 94 -15.83 9.55 11.90
CA THR A 94 -15.24 10.66 11.13
C THR A 94 -13.76 10.93 11.40
N ASN A 95 -13.27 10.62 12.61
CA ASN A 95 -11.85 10.77 12.91
C ASN A 95 -11.06 9.55 12.35
N PRO A 96 -10.06 9.76 11.49
CA PRO A 96 -9.34 8.67 10.82
C PRO A 96 -8.65 7.69 11.79
N ILE A 97 -8.03 8.20 12.85
CA ILE A 97 -7.36 7.35 13.86
C ILE A 97 -8.40 6.57 14.66
N ALA A 98 -9.50 7.22 15.05
CA ALA A 98 -10.58 6.53 15.76
C ALA A 98 -11.22 5.43 14.91
N ALA A 99 -11.47 5.71 13.62
CA ALA A 99 -12.03 4.74 12.69
C ALA A 99 -11.10 3.54 12.43
N TYR A 100 -9.78 3.77 12.45
CA TYR A 100 -8.77 2.74 12.26
C TYR A 100 -8.50 1.94 13.53
N ALA A 101 -8.29 2.64 14.66
CA ALA A 101 -7.65 2.04 15.82
C ALA A 101 -8.62 1.71 16.98
N VAL A 102 -9.86 2.28 17.02
CA VAL A 102 -10.73 2.14 18.20
C VAL A 102 -11.78 1.05 18.01
N SER A 103 -11.76 0.03 18.89
CA SER A 103 -12.81 -1.00 18.96
C SER A 103 -14.03 -0.57 19.77
N GLY A 104 -13.82 0.19 20.88
CA GLY A 104 -14.87 0.64 21.76
C GLY A 104 -14.49 1.86 22.57
N VAL A 105 -15.49 2.63 22.96
CA VAL A 105 -15.37 3.75 23.93
C VAL A 105 -16.49 3.59 24.93
N ALA A 106 -16.13 3.39 26.20
CA ALA A 106 -17.04 3.48 27.32
C ALA A 106 -16.90 4.83 28.01
N SER A 107 -18.00 5.33 28.58
CA SER A 107 -18.01 6.60 29.33
C SER A 107 -18.83 6.45 30.61
N GLN A 108 -18.38 7.10 31.67
CA GLN A 108 -19.07 7.13 32.96
C GLN A 108 -19.10 8.57 33.50
N ILE A 109 -20.28 8.99 33.98
CA ILE A 109 -20.41 10.27 34.68
C ILE A 109 -20.07 10.05 36.15
N GLY A 110 -19.17 10.90 36.69
CA GLY A 110 -18.75 10.88 38.10
C GLY A 110 -18.68 12.26 38.71
N THR A 111 -18.18 12.32 39.96
CA THR A 111 -17.91 13.59 40.65
C THR A 111 -16.52 13.51 41.25
N VAL A 112 -15.69 14.52 40.95
CA VAL A 112 -14.34 14.66 41.54
C VAL A 112 -14.23 16.09 42.11
N GLY A 113 -13.90 16.19 43.43
CA GLY A 113 -13.76 17.50 44.09
C GLY A 113 -15.04 18.36 44.08
N GLY A 114 -16.22 17.76 43.91
CA GLY A 114 -17.51 18.47 43.82
C GLY A 114 -17.88 18.90 42.37
N GLU A 115 -17.00 18.68 41.39
CA GLU A 115 -17.28 18.95 39.97
C GLU A 115 -17.77 17.68 39.25
N THR A 116 -18.70 17.85 38.31
CA THR A 116 -19.16 16.79 37.45
C THR A 116 -18.09 16.50 36.39
N VAL A 117 -17.70 15.22 36.25
CA VAL A 117 -16.70 14.77 35.30
C VAL A 117 -17.23 13.63 34.47
N LEU A 118 -16.67 13.48 33.24
CA LEU A 118 -16.78 12.29 32.40
C LEU A 118 -15.45 11.55 32.45
N VAL A 119 -15.51 10.26 32.74
CA VAL A 119 -14.37 9.35 32.61
C VAL A 119 -14.60 8.53 31.34
N PHE A 120 -13.66 8.64 30.38
CA PHE A 120 -13.64 7.83 29.18
C PHE A 120 -12.66 6.69 29.31
N GLN A 121 -13.06 5.52 28.81
CA GLN A 121 -12.20 4.36 28.64
C GLN A 121 -12.25 3.92 27.17
N VAL A 122 -11.13 4.03 26.49
CA VAL A 122 -10.98 3.70 25.06
C VAL A 122 -10.33 2.35 24.94
N GLN A 123 -10.92 1.47 24.13
CA GLN A 123 -10.36 0.18 23.77
C GLN A 123 -9.79 0.29 22.35
N TYR A 124 -8.51 -0.01 22.21
CA TYR A 124 -7.82 0.04 20.94
C TYR A 124 -7.66 -1.35 20.33
N LEU A 125 -7.73 -1.44 18.99
CA LEU A 125 -7.39 -2.61 18.17
C LEU A 125 -5.88 -2.70 17.94
N HIS A 126 -5.21 -1.55 17.94
CA HIS A 126 -3.80 -1.39 17.67
C HIS A 126 -3.11 -0.79 18.90
N GLY A 127 -1.88 -1.26 19.19
CA GLY A 127 -1.08 -0.73 20.29
C GLY A 127 -0.61 0.70 20.03
N GLN A 128 -0.16 1.38 21.10
CA GLN A 128 0.34 2.76 21.01
C GLN A 128 1.48 2.89 19.99
N ASP A 129 2.38 1.92 19.94
CA ASP A 129 3.52 1.93 19.01
C ASP A 129 3.04 1.84 17.55
N GLU A 130 2.00 1.05 17.27
CA GLU A 130 1.40 0.95 15.94
C GLU A 130 0.72 2.28 15.54
N ILE A 131 -0.03 2.89 16.47
CA ILE A 131 -0.65 4.22 16.24
C ILE A 131 0.42 5.28 15.98
N ASN A 132 1.51 5.27 16.76
CA ASN A 132 2.64 6.20 16.60
C ASN A 132 3.43 5.96 15.31
N SER A 133 3.36 4.78 14.74
CA SER A 133 4.02 4.43 13.47
C SER A 133 3.26 4.90 12.22
N ILE A 134 2.04 5.43 12.37
CA ILE A 134 1.26 5.96 11.25
C ILE A 134 1.98 7.15 10.63
N VAL A 135 2.31 7.04 9.36
CA VAL A 135 2.97 8.11 8.61
C VAL A 135 1.91 9.11 8.14
N THR A 136 2.01 10.35 8.59
CA THR A 136 1.10 11.43 8.13
C THR A 136 1.66 12.07 6.88
N VAL A 137 0.81 12.21 5.85
CA VAL A 137 1.12 12.82 4.56
C VAL A 137 0.02 13.82 4.19
N ALA A 138 0.39 14.89 3.49
CA ALA A 138 -0.55 15.97 3.19
C ALA A 138 -1.59 15.57 2.12
N ASN A 139 -1.19 14.78 1.13
CA ASN A 139 -2.00 14.47 -0.04
C ASN A 139 -1.61 13.13 -0.70
N ASN A 140 -2.30 12.78 -1.80
CA ASN A 140 -2.06 11.53 -2.53
C ASN A 140 -0.66 11.44 -3.16
N GLU A 141 -0.07 12.56 -3.58
CA GLU A 141 1.29 12.58 -4.14
C GLU A 141 2.33 12.11 -3.11
N GLU A 142 2.29 12.69 -1.91
CA GLU A 142 3.14 12.25 -0.80
C GLU A 142 2.84 10.80 -0.38
N ALA A 143 1.57 10.38 -0.48
CA ALA A 143 1.20 8.99 -0.22
C ALA A 143 1.85 8.03 -1.23
N ARG A 144 1.86 8.35 -2.53
CA ARG A 144 2.57 7.57 -3.56
C ARG A 144 4.07 7.46 -3.27
N GLN A 145 4.70 8.57 -2.86
CA GLN A 145 6.12 8.57 -2.51
C GLN A 145 6.40 7.66 -1.29
N ALA A 146 5.55 7.73 -0.26
CA ALA A 146 5.67 6.88 0.92
C ALA A 146 5.46 5.38 0.59
N ILE A 147 4.51 5.05 -0.28
CA ILE A 147 4.30 3.70 -0.81
C ILE A 147 5.55 3.23 -1.56
N GLY A 148 6.11 4.06 -2.43
CA GLY A 148 7.33 3.76 -3.17
C GLY A 148 8.51 3.46 -2.24
N MET A 149 8.71 4.27 -1.18
CA MET A 149 9.76 4.02 -0.18
C MET A 149 9.55 2.70 0.56
N ALA A 150 8.30 2.35 0.88
CA ALA A 150 7.98 1.08 1.53
C ALA A 150 8.25 -0.13 0.61
N LEU A 151 7.96 0.00 -0.70
CA LEU A 151 8.30 -1.01 -1.71
C LEU A 151 9.81 -1.18 -1.87
N ASN A 152 10.57 -0.08 -1.91
CA ASN A 152 12.05 -0.11 -1.98
C ASN A 152 12.67 -0.79 -0.76
N ALA A 153 12.05 -0.66 0.41
CA ALA A 153 12.49 -1.31 1.64
C ALA A 153 12.01 -2.76 1.79
N CYS A 154 11.29 -3.29 0.79
CA CYS A 154 10.62 -4.60 0.84
C CYS A 154 9.81 -4.76 2.14
N SER A 155 9.10 -3.71 2.54
CA SER A 155 8.26 -3.71 3.76
C SER A 155 7.06 -4.61 3.57
N SER A 156 6.51 -5.17 4.66
CA SER A 156 5.26 -5.94 4.62
C SER A 156 4.01 -5.07 4.52
N GLY A 157 4.15 -3.75 4.62
CA GLY A 157 3.07 -2.78 4.50
C GLY A 157 3.45 -1.42 5.05
N ILE A 158 2.51 -0.49 4.95
CA ILE A 158 2.59 0.86 5.51
C ILE A 158 1.19 1.33 5.91
N VAL A 159 1.09 2.08 6.99
CA VAL A 159 -0.15 2.76 7.40
C VAL A 159 0.06 4.26 7.21
N LEU A 160 -0.77 4.88 6.39
CA LEU A 160 -0.71 6.30 6.06
C LEU A 160 -1.94 7.02 6.60
N ARG A 161 -1.76 8.20 7.21
CA ARG A 161 -2.82 9.17 7.41
C ARG A 161 -2.71 10.23 6.31
N ILE A 162 -3.65 10.26 5.37
CA ILE A 162 -3.70 11.23 4.28
C ILE A 162 -4.64 12.35 4.71
N GLU A 163 -4.15 13.60 4.80
CA GLU A 163 -4.95 14.73 5.28
C GLU A 163 -5.93 15.25 4.21
N SER A 164 -5.49 15.29 2.96
CA SER A 164 -6.30 15.69 1.80
C SER A 164 -6.35 14.56 0.79
N TYR A 165 -7.16 13.56 1.11
CA TYR A 165 -7.38 12.39 0.26
C TYR A 165 -8.31 12.74 -0.92
N GLU A 166 -7.90 12.38 -2.10
CA GLU A 166 -8.72 12.31 -3.31
C GLU A 166 -8.87 10.87 -3.76
N GLU A 167 -9.94 10.55 -4.51
CA GLU A 167 -10.16 9.17 -4.98
C GLU A 167 -9.04 8.75 -5.95
N GLU A 168 -8.33 7.69 -5.60
CA GLU A 168 -7.19 7.19 -6.36
C GLU A 168 -7.04 5.67 -6.21
N ASP A 169 -6.58 5.02 -7.27
CA ASP A 169 -6.21 3.61 -7.26
C ASP A 169 -4.73 3.44 -6.83
N PHE A 170 -4.50 3.38 -5.53
CA PHE A 170 -3.16 3.13 -4.98
C PHE A 170 -2.60 1.73 -5.28
N LEU A 171 -3.47 0.77 -5.65
CA LEU A 171 -3.01 -0.54 -6.13
C LEU A 171 -2.30 -0.36 -7.47
N LEU A 172 -2.95 0.32 -8.40
CA LEU A 172 -2.35 0.64 -9.69
C LEU A 172 -1.08 1.50 -9.53
N ALA A 173 -1.10 2.48 -8.63
CA ALA A 173 0.06 3.32 -8.34
C ALA A 173 1.27 2.49 -7.84
N ALA A 174 1.04 1.52 -6.96
CA ALA A 174 2.09 0.61 -6.47
C ALA A 174 2.65 -0.29 -7.59
N GLU A 175 1.79 -0.82 -8.47
CA GLU A 175 2.21 -1.60 -9.64
C GLU A 175 3.03 -0.77 -10.63
N GLN A 176 2.60 0.45 -10.92
CA GLN A 176 3.31 1.38 -11.80
C GLN A 176 4.69 1.74 -11.23
N TYR A 177 4.76 2.00 -9.91
CA TYR A 177 6.03 2.27 -9.24
C TYR A 177 6.99 1.08 -9.38
N ALA A 178 6.52 -0.15 -9.13
CA ALA A 178 7.34 -1.35 -9.26
C ALA A 178 7.85 -1.58 -10.69
N MET A 179 7.07 -1.21 -11.71
CA MET A 179 7.53 -1.26 -13.11
C MET A 179 8.54 -0.15 -13.45
N GLN A 180 8.35 1.04 -12.89
CA GLN A 180 9.20 2.20 -13.16
C GLN A 180 10.58 2.09 -12.48
N PHE A 181 10.63 1.44 -11.31
CA PHE A 181 11.84 1.34 -10.49
C PHE A 181 12.26 -0.12 -10.23
N PRO A 182 12.46 -0.95 -11.30
CA PRO A 182 12.78 -2.36 -11.17
C PRO A 182 14.17 -2.61 -10.54
N GLN A 183 15.05 -1.61 -10.49
CA GLN A 183 16.33 -1.66 -9.80
C GLN A 183 16.17 -1.62 -8.27
N TYR A 184 15.05 -1.10 -7.76
CA TYR A 184 14.74 -1.06 -6.33
C TYR A 184 13.66 -2.06 -5.92
N VAL A 185 12.67 -2.32 -6.78
CA VAL A 185 11.57 -3.24 -6.49
C VAL A 185 11.78 -4.55 -7.22
N MET A 186 12.37 -5.53 -6.53
CA MET A 186 12.72 -6.83 -7.13
C MET A 186 11.50 -7.64 -7.51
N GLU A 187 10.46 -7.61 -6.68
CA GLU A 187 9.22 -8.35 -6.84
C GLU A 187 8.03 -7.40 -6.66
N THR A 188 7.10 -7.40 -7.61
CA THR A 188 5.82 -6.70 -7.44
C THR A 188 4.96 -7.49 -6.46
N PRO A 189 4.68 -6.98 -5.24
CA PRO A 189 3.88 -7.71 -4.26
C PRO A 189 2.40 -7.77 -4.64
N GLN A 190 1.67 -8.70 -4.03
CA GLN A 190 0.23 -8.56 -3.94
C GLN A 190 -0.10 -7.46 -2.93
N VAL A 191 -0.98 -6.52 -3.32
CA VAL A 191 -1.34 -5.36 -2.52
C VAL A 191 -2.78 -5.49 -2.04
N SER A 192 -3.02 -5.23 -0.75
CA SER A 192 -4.36 -5.08 -0.20
C SER A 192 -4.46 -3.75 0.54
N ILE A 193 -5.60 -3.06 0.39
CA ILE A 193 -5.80 -1.70 0.91
C ILE A 193 -7.12 -1.62 1.67
N ASN A 194 -7.05 -1.11 2.90
CA ASN A 194 -8.20 -0.74 3.70
C ASN A 194 -8.17 0.75 4.01
N SER A 195 -9.33 1.41 3.94
CA SER A 195 -9.47 2.85 4.19
C SER A 195 -10.35 3.11 5.40
N TYR A 196 -9.94 4.03 6.26
CA TYR A 196 -10.62 4.39 7.51
C TYR A 196 -10.64 5.92 7.70
N PRO A 197 -11.82 6.55 7.82
CA PRO A 197 -13.13 5.99 7.48
C PRO A 197 -13.26 5.71 5.97
N LYS A 198 -14.35 5.07 5.56
CA LYS A 198 -14.60 4.77 4.12
C LYS A 198 -14.91 6.02 3.30
N THR A 199 -15.28 7.12 3.94
CA THR A 199 -15.66 8.41 3.30
C THR A 199 -14.98 9.56 4.03
N GLY A 200 -14.87 10.70 3.37
CA GLY A 200 -14.21 11.89 3.94
C GLY A 200 -12.90 12.22 3.22
N THR A 201 -12.40 13.42 3.48
CA THR A 201 -11.16 13.94 2.87
C THR A 201 -9.90 13.60 3.67
N SER A 202 -10.03 13.26 4.96
CA SER A 202 -8.90 12.73 5.75
C SER A 202 -9.15 11.27 6.04
N ARG A 203 -8.18 10.40 5.74
CA ARG A 203 -8.30 8.95 5.89
C ARG A 203 -7.01 8.32 6.40
N VAL A 204 -7.15 7.24 7.17
CA VAL A 204 -6.06 6.29 7.38
C VAL A 204 -6.18 5.19 6.32
N MET A 205 -5.10 4.94 5.59
CA MET A 205 -4.97 3.88 4.61
C MET A 205 -4.02 2.83 5.16
N GLU A 206 -4.54 1.63 5.41
CA GLU A 206 -3.73 0.46 5.75
C GLU A 206 -3.41 -0.28 4.46
N ILE A 207 -2.14 -0.27 4.05
CA ILE A 207 -1.64 -0.90 2.83
C ILE A 207 -0.73 -2.05 3.23
N ARG A 208 -1.04 -3.27 2.78
CA ARG A 208 -0.27 -4.48 3.05
C ARG A 208 0.33 -5.02 1.76
N PHE A 209 1.59 -5.43 1.84
CA PHE A 209 2.35 -6.02 0.77
C PHE A 209 2.65 -7.49 1.09
N THR A 210 2.28 -8.38 0.18
CA THR A 210 2.57 -9.81 0.31
C THR A 210 3.49 -10.23 -0.84
N TYR A 211 4.70 -10.65 -0.48
CA TYR A 211 5.73 -11.13 -1.39
C TYR A 211 5.80 -12.66 -1.39
N VAL A 212 6.23 -13.24 -2.51
CA VAL A 212 6.56 -14.67 -2.61
C VAL A 212 7.90 -14.95 -1.93
N ASN A 213 8.89 -14.06 -2.17
CA ASN A 213 10.20 -14.16 -1.57
C ASN A 213 10.25 -13.45 -0.20
N ASN A 214 11.08 -13.92 0.71
CA ASN A 214 11.26 -13.24 1.98
C ASN A 214 12.07 -11.94 1.80
N ARG A 215 11.91 -11.03 2.77
CA ARG A 215 12.50 -9.68 2.74
C ARG A 215 14.03 -9.69 2.59
N GLU A 216 14.71 -10.58 3.30
CA GLU A 216 16.17 -10.67 3.28
C GLU A 216 16.68 -11.05 1.88
N SER A 217 16.06 -12.05 1.26
CA SER A 217 16.37 -12.44 -0.13
C SER A 217 16.10 -11.32 -1.13
N LEU A 218 15.00 -10.56 -0.96
CA LEU A 218 14.69 -9.44 -1.85
C LEU A 218 15.72 -8.31 -1.73
N LEU A 219 16.16 -7.98 -0.52
CA LEU A 219 17.20 -6.97 -0.29
C LEU A 219 18.57 -7.42 -0.83
N ASP A 220 18.91 -8.70 -0.71
CA ASP A 220 20.14 -9.25 -1.30
C ASP A 220 20.11 -9.18 -2.84
N MET A 221 18.99 -9.57 -3.46
CA MET A 221 18.79 -9.42 -4.90
C MET A 221 18.88 -7.95 -5.35
N GLN A 222 18.28 -7.04 -4.60
CA GLN A 222 18.32 -5.59 -4.86
C GLN A 222 19.76 -5.08 -4.85
N ALA A 223 20.57 -5.43 -3.85
CA ALA A 223 21.97 -5.02 -3.76
C ALA A 223 22.79 -5.52 -4.96
N GLN A 224 22.56 -6.77 -5.40
CA GLN A 224 23.22 -7.33 -6.58
C GLN A 224 22.78 -6.62 -7.87
N VAL A 225 21.49 -6.36 -8.04
CA VAL A 225 20.94 -5.63 -9.19
C VAL A 225 21.51 -4.23 -9.27
N LEU A 226 21.53 -3.47 -8.16
CA LEU A 226 22.08 -2.11 -8.13
C LEU A 226 23.54 -2.10 -8.52
N THR A 227 24.34 -3.07 -8.06
CA THR A 227 25.77 -3.17 -8.44
C THR A 227 25.93 -3.35 -9.95
N VAL A 228 25.12 -4.20 -10.58
CA VAL A 228 25.16 -4.43 -12.04
C VAL A 228 24.62 -3.22 -12.79
N PHE A 229 23.58 -2.58 -12.28
CA PHE A 229 22.93 -1.42 -12.87
C PHE A 229 23.87 -0.24 -12.93
N ASP A 230 24.50 0.14 -11.79
CA ASP A 230 25.47 1.22 -11.70
C ASP A 230 26.69 0.97 -12.56
N ALA A 231 27.24 -0.26 -12.53
CA ALA A 231 28.38 -0.64 -13.38
C ALA A 231 28.03 -0.51 -14.89
N SER A 232 26.78 -0.78 -15.25
CA SER A 232 26.30 -0.71 -16.62
C SER A 232 26.18 0.74 -17.08
N LEU A 233 25.66 1.63 -16.26
CA LEU A 233 25.52 3.05 -16.56
C LEU A 233 26.90 3.73 -16.75
N ASN A 234 27.90 3.35 -15.95
CA ASN A 234 29.25 3.87 -16.08
C ASN A 234 29.95 3.48 -17.42
N MET A 235 29.40 2.50 -18.15
CA MET A 235 29.91 2.10 -19.48
C MET A 235 29.30 2.92 -20.62
N VAL A 236 28.25 3.69 -20.36
CA VAL A 236 27.59 4.50 -21.38
C VAL A 236 28.29 5.84 -21.52
N SER A 237 28.63 6.20 -22.72
CA SER A 237 29.14 7.55 -23.02
C SER A 237 27.95 8.52 -23.08
N PHE A 238 27.93 9.52 -22.21
CA PHE A 238 26.94 10.60 -22.28
C PHE A 238 27.21 11.61 -23.38
N ALA A 239 28.31 11.44 -24.14
CA ALA A 239 28.57 12.17 -25.38
C ALA A 239 27.78 11.54 -26.54
N GLY A 240 27.26 12.39 -27.44
CA GLY A 240 26.49 11.94 -28.58
C GLY A 240 25.06 12.43 -28.61
N THR A 241 24.35 12.10 -29.68
CA THR A 241 22.94 12.43 -29.90
C THR A 241 22.03 11.58 -29.00
N THR A 242 20.81 12.05 -28.78
CA THR A 242 19.78 11.29 -28.05
C THR A 242 19.60 9.89 -28.63
N ARG A 243 19.58 9.77 -29.95
CA ARG A 243 19.49 8.48 -30.65
C ARG A 243 20.66 7.53 -30.33
N GLU A 244 21.90 8.08 -30.33
CA GLU A 244 23.11 7.29 -30.02
C GLU A 244 23.08 6.77 -28.57
N LYS A 245 22.57 7.58 -27.64
CA LYS A 245 22.43 7.15 -26.25
C LYS A 245 21.46 6.00 -26.12
N PHE A 246 20.27 6.06 -26.75
CA PHE A 246 19.33 4.93 -26.79
C PHE A 246 19.94 3.67 -27.42
N GLN A 247 20.71 3.85 -28.50
CA GLN A 247 21.43 2.75 -29.14
C GLN A 247 22.49 2.13 -28.20
N GLN A 248 23.23 2.95 -27.46
CA GLN A 248 24.22 2.46 -26.49
C GLN A 248 23.54 1.66 -25.36
N MET A 249 22.42 2.15 -24.82
CA MET A 249 21.64 1.43 -23.81
C MET A 249 21.12 0.08 -24.35
N TYR A 250 20.64 0.07 -25.59
CA TYR A 250 20.23 -1.17 -26.26
C TYR A 250 21.40 -2.15 -26.39
N VAL A 251 22.54 -1.70 -26.93
CA VAL A 251 23.72 -2.56 -27.10
C VAL A 251 24.18 -3.12 -25.76
N LEU A 252 24.32 -2.25 -24.76
CA LEU A 252 24.72 -2.65 -23.43
C LEU A 252 23.82 -3.75 -22.84
N LEU A 253 22.48 -3.54 -22.90
CA LEU A 253 21.53 -4.52 -22.38
C LEU A 253 21.56 -5.82 -23.18
N MET A 254 21.61 -5.75 -24.51
CA MET A 254 21.52 -6.95 -25.37
C MET A 254 22.82 -7.74 -25.46
N GLU A 255 23.99 -7.09 -25.44
CA GLU A 255 25.28 -7.79 -25.44
C GLU A 255 25.57 -8.51 -24.12
N ARG A 256 25.21 -7.88 -23.00
CA ARG A 256 25.49 -8.43 -21.67
C ARG A 256 24.56 -9.61 -21.33
N PHE A 257 23.35 -9.65 -21.90
CA PHE A 257 22.30 -10.63 -21.58
C PHE A 257 21.95 -11.53 -22.76
N GLN A 258 22.96 -12.01 -23.50
CA GLN A 258 22.78 -12.87 -24.70
C GLN A 258 22.09 -14.22 -24.44
N ARG A 259 22.01 -14.70 -23.20
CA ARG A 259 21.41 -16.01 -22.85
C ARG A 259 19.88 -15.96 -22.76
N TYR A 260 19.29 -15.12 -23.51
CA TYR A 260 17.87 -14.89 -23.49
C TYR A 260 17.06 -16.15 -23.87
N THR A 261 16.16 -16.56 -22.99
CA THR A 261 15.15 -17.58 -23.24
C THR A 261 13.78 -16.91 -23.25
N ILE A 262 13.12 -16.86 -24.40
CA ILE A 262 11.74 -16.33 -24.51
C ILE A 262 10.80 -17.22 -23.71
N GLY A 263 9.99 -16.63 -22.85
CA GLY A 263 8.76 -17.24 -22.36
C GLY A 263 8.71 -17.67 -20.90
N THR A 264 9.70 -17.38 -20.07
CA THR A 264 9.60 -17.57 -18.61
C THR A 264 9.38 -16.23 -17.93
N SER A 265 8.14 -16.00 -17.50
CA SER A 265 7.83 -14.91 -16.58
C SER A 265 8.47 -15.19 -15.22
N SER A 266 9.25 -14.25 -14.70
CA SER A 266 9.86 -14.33 -13.37
C SER A 266 9.13 -13.44 -12.39
N THR A 267 9.03 -13.87 -11.12
CA THR A 267 8.54 -13.01 -10.03
C THR A 267 9.52 -11.88 -9.73
N THR A 268 10.80 -12.05 -10.08
CA THR A 268 11.88 -11.07 -9.91
C THR A 268 12.51 -10.70 -11.26
N PRO A 269 11.81 -9.97 -12.14
CA PRO A 269 12.17 -9.83 -13.56
C PRO A 269 13.51 -9.14 -13.77
N ALA A 270 13.82 -8.05 -13.04
CA ALA A 270 15.08 -7.33 -13.16
C ALA A 270 16.26 -8.19 -12.68
N TYR A 271 16.13 -8.87 -11.55
CA TYR A 271 17.16 -9.77 -11.03
C TYR A 271 17.42 -10.92 -12.01
N SER A 272 16.38 -11.59 -12.48
CA SER A 272 16.50 -12.71 -13.43
C SER A 272 17.16 -12.28 -14.73
N LEU A 273 16.83 -11.10 -15.25
CA LEU A 273 17.43 -10.60 -16.48
C LEU A 273 18.90 -10.19 -16.25
N LEU A 274 19.18 -9.37 -15.25
CA LEU A 274 20.51 -8.75 -15.08
C LEU A 274 21.55 -9.73 -14.52
N LEU A 275 21.15 -10.68 -13.67
CA LEU A 275 22.09 -11.63 -13.06
C LEU A 275 22.16 -12.97 -13.81
N HIS A 276 21.06 -13.41 -14.42
CA HIS A 276 20.97 -14.74 -15.05
C HIS A 276 20.77 -14.68 -16.57
N GLY A 277 20.50 -13.51 -17.15
CA GLY A 277 20.26 -13.36 -18.59
C GLY A 277 18.93 -13.98 -19.06
N VAL A 278 17.96 -14.13 -18.15
CA VAL A 278 16.65 -14.74 -18.43
C VAL A 278 15.55 -13.73 -18.22
N GLY A 279 14.73 -13.48 -19.23
CA GLY A 279 13.63 -12.53 -19.15
C GLY A 279 12.61 -12.68 -20.28
N ASP A 280 11.41 -12.19 -20.03
CA ASP A 280 10.34 -12.02 -21.00
C ASP A 280 10.31 -10.56 -21.53
N SER A 281 9.33 -10.23 -22.35
CA SER A 281 9.17 -8.88 -22.89
C SER A 281 9.03 -7.80 -21.78
N ARG A 282 8.38 -8.15 -20.66
CA ARG A 282 8.23 -7.26 -19.50
C ARG A 282 9.59 -6.94 -18.87
N ALA A 283 10.38 -7.97 -18.60
CA ALA A 283 11.71 -7.79 -17.98
C ALA A 283 12.60 -6.88 -18.82
N PHE A 284 12.64 -7.07 -20.14
CA PHE A 284 13.41 -6.20 -21.03
C PHE A 284 12.89 -4.77 -21.05
N ALA A 285 11.57 -4.58 -21.17
CA ALA A 285 10.96 -3.25 -21.27
C ALA A 285 11.19 -2.42 -20.00
N ILE A 286 10.99 -3.01 -18.81
CA ILE A 286 11.15 -2.27 -17.55
C ILE A 286 12.61 -1.95 -17.25
N VAL A 287 13.54 -2.89 -17.48
CA VAL A 287 14.96 -2.65 -17.24
C VAL A 287 15.53 -1.63 -18.22
N TYR A 288 15.15 -1.71 -19.50
CA TYR A 288 15.56 -0.71 -20.48
C TYR A 288 15.06 0.69 -20.15
N ALA A 289 13.78 0.81 -19.79
CA ALA A 289 13.21 2.10 -19.38
C ALA A 289 13.94 2.68 -18.16
N ALA A 290 14.17 1.86 -17.12
CA ALA A 290 14.89 2.31 -15.94
C ALA A 290 16.32 2.77 -16.24
N MET A 291 17.08 2.02 -17.06
CA MET A 291 18.41 2.42 -17.49
C MET A 291 18.40 3.72 -18.30
N CYS A 292 17.41 3.89 -19.17
CA CYS A 292 17.22 5.12 -19.93
C CYS A 292 16.91 6.31 -19.02
N HIS A 293 16.01 6.15 -18.05
CA HIS A 293 15.66 7.21 -17.10
C HIS A 293 16.88 7.68 -16.28
N GLU A 294 17.68 6.76 -15.77
CA GLU A 294 18.92 7.09 -15.05
C GLU A 294 19.93 7.84 -15.93
N ALA A 295 19.88 7.61 -17.22
CA ALA A 295 20.68 8.35 -18.20
C ALA A 295 20.04 9.69 -18.67
N GLY A 296 18.90 10.08 -18.06
CA GLY A 296 18.15 11.29 -18.44
C GLY A 296 17.43 11.20 -19.78
N LEU A 297 17.10 9.98 -20.23
CA LEU A 297 16.39 9.72 -21.47
C LEU A 297 14.91 9.43 -21.21
N ASP A 298 14.02 10.04 -21.99
CA ASP A 298 12.56 9.83 -21.91
C ASP A 298 12.19 8.51 -22.60
N CYS A 299 11.81 7.52 -21.78
CA CYS A 299 11.49 6.16 -22.20
C CYS A 299 10.27 5.65 -21.41
N GLN A 300 9.18 5.39 -22.09
CA GLN A 300 7.94 4.90 -21.50
C GLN A 300 7.81 3.39 -21.72
N ILE A 301 7.15 2.71 -20.78
CA ILE A 301 6.83 1.29 -20.87
C ILE A 301 5.42 1.17 -21.44
N VAL A 302 5.26 0.40 -22.51
CA VAL A 302 3.95 0.10 -23.10
C VAL A 302 3.55 -1.32 -22.71
N ALA A 303 2.37 -1.43 -22.09
CA ALA A 303 1.70 -2.71 -21.85
C ALA A 303 0.63 -2.93 -22.91
N GLY A 304 0.68 -4.06 -23.59
CA GLY A 304 -0.28 -4.37 -24.65
C GLY A 304 -0.24 -5.84 -25.05
N THR A 305 -0.58 -6.12 -26.31
CA THR A 305 -0.50 -7.48 -26.87
C THR A 305 0.23 -7.47 -28.20
N LYS A 306 0.84 -8.61 -28.53
CA LYS A 306 1.43 -8.90 -29.84
C LYS A 306 1.01 -10.29 -30.28
N GLY A 307 0.31 -10.37 -31.40
CA GLY A 307 -0.28 -11.62 -31.88
C GLY A 307 -1.22 -12.28 -30.86
N GLY A 308 -1.98 -11.46 -30.11
CA GLY A 308 -2.94 -11.90 -29.08
C GLY A 308 -2.33 -12.36 -27.76
N LYS A 309 -1.02 -12.22 -27.56
CA LYS A 309 -0.33 -12.53 -26.29
C LYS A 309 0.08 -11.26 -25.58
N ILE A 310 0.02 -11.23 -24.25
CA ILE A 310 0.52 -10.12 -23.45
C ILE A 310 1.97 -9.85 -23.83
N TRP A 311 2.28 -8.58 -24.12
CA TRP A 311 3.57 -8.14 -24.59
C TRP A 311 3.90 -6.74 -24.09
N TYR A 312 5.16 -6.52 -23.73
CA TYR A 312 5.66 -5.23 -23.27
C TYR A 312 6.75 -4.73 -24.21
N TRP A 313 6.78 -3.42 -24.45
CA TRP A 313 7.81 -2.74 -25.22
C TRP A 313 7.94 -1.30 -24.73
N ASN A 314 8.72 -0.48 -25.42
CA ASN A 314 8.97 0.89 -25.00
C ASN A 314 8.52 1.88 -26.06
N ILE A 315 8.22 3.11 -25.62
CA ILE A 315 8.20 4.31 -26.46
C ILE A 315 9.33 5.20 -26.00
N VAL A 316 10.16 5.66 -26.92
CA VAL A 316 11.29 6.56 -26.67
C VAL A 316 11.07 7.90 -27.34
N ASN A 317 11.48 8.99 -26.68
CA ASN A 317 11.47 10.33 -27.22
C ASN A 317 12.86 10.68 -27.73
N ILE A 318 13.00 10.91 -29.03
CA ILE A 318 14.22 11.34 -29.67
C ILE A 318 13.98 12.73 -30.27
N ASP A 319 14.49 13.76 -29.60
CA ASP A 319 14.45 15.16 -30.06
C ASP A 319 13.02 15.65 -30.37
N GLY A 320 12.02 15.21 -29.59
CA GLY A 320 10.60 15.56 -29.73
C GLY A 320 9.77 14.61 -30.60
N TYR A 321 10.39 13.59 -31.19
CA TYR A 321 9.70 12.55 -31.97
C TYR A 321 9.64 11.25 -31.16
N TYR A 322 8.48 10.63 -31.16
CA TYR A 322 8.23 9.38 -30.43
C TYR A 322 8.32 8.17 -31.35
N TYR A 323 8.96 7.11 -30.85
CA TYR A 323 9.14 5.86 -31.58
C TYR A 323 8.89 4.67 -30.65
N HIS A 324 8.22 3.66 -31.17
CA HIS A 324 8.16 2.36 -30.51
C HIS A 324 9.49 1.61 -30.65
N VAL A 325 9.90 0.97 -29.55
CA VAL A 325 11.10 0.12 -29.45
C VAL A 325 10.70 -1.21 -28.80
N ASP A 326 10.70 -2.29 -29.57
CA ASP A 326 10.62 -3.66 -29.04
C ASP A 326 12.02 -4.27 -29.06
N LEU A 327 12.63 -4.45 -27.89
CA LEU A 327 14.00 -4.93 -27.75
C LEU A 327 14.17 -6.36 -28.29
N ILE A 328 13.17 -7.21 -28.09
CA ILE A 328 13.19 -8.59 -28.58
C ILE A 328 13.17 -8.62 -30.10
N ARG A 329 12.34 -7.78 -30.70
CA ARG A 329 12.32 -7.61 -32.15
C ARG A 329 13.63 -7.02 -32.66
N SER A 330 14.13 -5.98 -32.02
CA SER A 330 15.41 -5.34 -32.39
C SER A 330 16.57 -6.33 -32.33
N LYS A 331 16.58 -7.25 -31.37
CA LYS A 331 17.57 -8.34 -31.29
C LYS A 331 17.54 -9.24 -32.52
N ASN A 332 16.35 -9.61 -32.99
CA ASN A 332 16.19 -10.44 -34.18
C ASN A 332 16.67 -9.71 -35.45
N ASP A 333 16.54 -8.39 -35.48
CA ASP A 333 16.97 -7.51 -36.57
C ASP A 333 18.48 -7.14 -36.47
N GLY A 334 19.13 -7.45 -35.35
CA GLY A 334 20.55 -7.17 -35.10
C GLY A 334 20.86 -5.71 -34.74
N ALA A 335 19.86 -4.83 -34.62
CA ALA A 335 20.02 -3.41 -34.30
C ALA A 335 18.78 -2.84 -33.63
N LEU A 336 18.95 -1.74 -32.88
CA LEU A 336 17.82 -0.99 -32.31
C LEU A 336 16.90 -0.48 -33.43
N ARG A 337 15.67 -0.98 -33.46
CA ARG A 337 14.66 -0.63 -34.44
C ARG A 337 13.70 0.41 -33.86
N LEU A 338 13.68 1.58 -34.49
CA LEU A 338 12.71 2.65 -34.23
C LEU A 338 11.48 2.42 -35.14
N MET A 339 10.30 2.36 -34.56
CA MET A 339 9.07 2.03 -35.29
C MET A 339 7.99 3.08 -35.02
N THR A 340 7.10 3.29 -35.99
CA THR A 340 5.93 4.18 -35.86
C THR A 340 4.68 3.37 -35.45
N ASP A 341 3.55 4.06 -35.25
CA ASP A 341 2.26 3.44 -34.95
C ASP A 341 1.80 2.41 -36.01
N GLN A 342 2.46 2.37 -37.16
CA GLN A 342 2.23 1.34 -38.19
C GLN A 342 2.50 -0.09 -37.73
N ILE A 343 3.17 -0.27 -36.56
CA ILE A 343 3.33 -1.61 -35.95
C ILE A 343 2.02 -2.31 -35.63
N VAL A 344 0.90 -1.59 -35.56
CA VAL A 344 -0.44 -2.18 -35.45
C VAL A 344 -0.66 -3.23 -36.55
N ASN A 345 -0.15 -2.99 -37.76
CA ASN A 345 -0.25 -3.92 -38.89
C ASN A 345 0.56 -5.20 -38.70
N GLU A 346 1.43 -5.23 -37.69
CA GLU A 346 2.24 -6.38 -37.32
C GLU A 346 1.73 -7.11 -36.07
N GLY A 347 0.45 -6.82 -35.69
CA GLY A 347 -0.26 -7.48 -34.60
C GLY A 347 -0.01 -6.92 -33.21
N TYR A 348 0.53 -5.69 -33.10
CA TYR A 348 0.61 -4.99 -31.82
C TYR A 348 -0.72 -4.28 -31.54
N VAL A 349 -1.19 -4.37 -30.28
CA VAL A 349 -2.40 -3.70 -29.80
C VAL A 349 -2.11 -3.10 -28.44
N TRP A 350 -2.40 -1.80 -28.26
CA TRP A 350 -2.23 -1.07 -26.99
C TRP A 350 -3.32 0.01 -26.87
N ASP A 351 -3.41 0.67 -25.75
CA ASP A 351 -4.27 1.85 -25.59
C ASP A 351 -3.59 3.07 -26.20
N PHE A 352 -4.01 3.45 -27.40
CA PHE A 352 -3.48 4.62 -28.10
C PHE A 352 -3.68 5.94 -27.36
N SER A 353 -4.67 6.02 -26.48
CA SER A 353 -4.98 7.25 -25.74
C SER A 353 -4.02 7.46 -24.54
N ALA A 354 -3.38 6.41 -24.08
CA ALA A 354 -2.47 6.44 -22.93
C ALA A 354 -1.04 6.88 -23.29
N TYR A 355 -0.69 6.96 -24.57
CA TYR A 355 0.66 7.22 -25.02
C TYR A 355 0.73 8.28 -26.13
N PRO A 356 1.87 8.97 -26.29
CA PRO A 356 2.08 9.89 -27.40
C PRO A 356 2.08 9.17 -28.74
N PRO A 357 1.55 9.79 -29.81
CA PRO A 357 1.57 9.20 -31.15
C PRO A 357 2.99 9.07 -31.67
N CYS A 358 3.33 7.91 -32.23
CA CYS A 358 4.63 7.62 -32.83
C CYS A 358 4.54 7.75 -34.36
N THR A 359 4.70 8.94 -34.85
CA THR A 359 4.55 9.25 -36.29
C THR A 359 5.89 9.30 -37.04
N GLY A 360 7.03 9.36 -36.34
CA GLY A 360 8.36 9.39 -36.91
C GLY A 360 8.91 10.78 -37.14
#